data_9011ba765a02be42b5d217ca91cb48d1
#
_entry.id   9011ba765a02be42b5d217ca91cb48d1
#
_cell.length_a   1.000
_cell.length_b   1.000
_cell.length_c   1.000
_cell.angle_alpha   90.00
_cell.angle_beta   90.00
_cell.angle_gamma   90.00
#
_symmetry.space_group_name_H-M   'P 1'
#
loop_
_entity.id
_entity.type
_entity.pdbx_description
1 polymer ?
#
loop_
_entity_poly.entity_id
_entity_poly.type
_entity_poly.pdbx_seq_one_letter_code
_entity_poly.pdbx_strand_id
1 'polypeptide(L)'
;TLQTVANDLNITEVPFKEEPEKKEWDQNFPLIRDAEKCIKCMRCVQVCDHVQQLHVWDVHNTGSRTTVGVRGNQKIRDVNCSLCGQCITNCPVGALRARDDVDRVFEALEDPDTITVVQMAPAIRAAWGEGLGLSKEFATAKRIAGGLKKIGFDYVFDTVFSADLTIMEEGSEFLERLPEIKESGLPMFTSCCPGWVRFVKSEFPELYPRLSTAKSPQQMFGAVTKSYFAEKIGVDPERIFSVSLMPCVAKKNECTWDGQNHVDVVLTNRELERLFRASLIDVNKLEEK
;
A
#
# COMPACT_ATOMS: atom_id res chain seq x y z
N THR A 1 22.93 -20.63 -6.86
CA THR A 1 22.03 -20.66 -5.68
C THR A 1 22.31 -21.90 -4.83
N LEU A 2 21.77 -21.97 -3.59
CA LEU A 2 21.90 -23.18 -2.75
C LEU A 2 21.32 -24.41 -3.46
N GLN A 3 20.20 -24.26 -4.13
CA GLN A 3 19.59 -25.33 -4.93
C GLN A 3 20.48 -25.81 -6.08
N THR A 4 21.19 -24.91 -6.76
CA THR A 4 22.15 -25.27 -7.81
C THR A 4 23.28 -26.14 -7.23
N VAL A 5 23.84 -25.72 -6.09
CA VAL A 5 24.90 -26.48 -5.41
C VAL A 5 24.41 -27.85 -4.95
N ALA A 6 23.19 -27.91 -4.42
CA ALA A 6 22.58 -29.18 -4.01
C ALA A 6 22.41 -30.15 -5.21
N ASN A 7 21.93 -29.60 -6.34
CA ASN A 7 21.79 -30.39 -7.58
C ASN A 7 23.16 -30.86 -8.12
N ASP A 8 24.17 -29.98 -8.12
CA ASP A 8 25.53 -30.32 -8.56
C ASP A 8 26.17 -31.43 -7.69
N LEU A 9 25.82 -31.45 -6.41
CA LEU A 9 26.25 -32.47 -5.45
C LEU A 9 25.33 -33.68 -5.39
N ASN A 10 24.29 -33.74 -6.24
CA ASN A 10 23.27 -34.79 -6.27
C ASN A 10 22.59 -35.03 -4.91
N ILE A 11 22.37 -33.94 -4.14
CA ILE A 11 21.62 -34.01 -2.88
C ILE A 11 20.15 -33.92 -3.21
N THR A 12 19.46 -35.05 -3.21
CA THR A 12 18.03 -35.19 -3.54
C THR A 12 17.14 -35.27 -2.30
N GLU A 13 17.73 -35.60 -1.16
CA GLU A 13 17.01 -35.76 0.11
C GLU A 13 17.69 -34.94 1.22
N VAL A 14 16.90 -34.34 2.06
CA VAL A 14 17.36 -33.63 3.28
C VAL A 14 17.15 -34.58 4.47
N PRO A 15 18.23 -35.07 5.12
CA PRO A 15 18.09 -36.06 6.20
C PRO A 15 17.55 -35.47 7.52
N PHE A 16 17.37 -34.17 7.56
CA PHE A 16 16.88 -33.44 8.77
C PHE A 16 15.40 -33.14 8.63
N LYS A 17 14.65 -33.39 9.69
CA LYS A 17 13.24 -33.01 9.74
C LYS A 17 13.12 -31.51 9.76
N GLU A 18 12.35 -30.97 8.83
CA GLU A 18 12.00 -29.56 8.85
C GLU A 18 10.96 -29.29 9.95
N GLU A 19 11.25 -28.32 10.79
CA GLU A 19 10.30 -27.78 11.76
C GLU A 19 10.05 -26.32 11.38
N PRO A 20 9.09 -26.04 10.48
CA PRO A 20 8.77 -24.69 10.09
C PRO A 20 8.23 -23.89 11.29
N GLU A 21 8.56 -22.62 11.34
CA GLU A 21 8.06 -21.71 12.37
C GLU A 21 6.55 -21.50 12.19
N LYS A 22 5.73 -22.08 13.06
CA LYS A 22 4.27 -21.94 13.08
C LYS A 22 3.82 -20.68 13.81
N LYS A 23 4.38 -19.53 13.50
CA LYS A 23 3.96 -18.30 14.12
C LYS A 23 2.85 -17.67 13.30
N GLU A 24 1.67 -17.54 13.91
CA GLU A 24 0.54 -16.85 13.29
C GLU A 24 0.90 -15.39 12.97
N TRP A 25 0.55 -14.97 11.77
CA TRP A 25 0.69 -13.60 11.32
C TRP A 25 -0.67 -13.03 10.99
N ASP A 26 -0.90 -11.77 11.38
CA ASP A 26 -2.13 -11.06 11.08
C ASP A 26 -2.28 -10.82 9.57
N GLN A 27 -3.16 -11.60 8.94
CA GLN A 27 -3.42 -11.53 7.50
C GLN A 27 -4.17 -10.24 7.08
N ASN A 28 -4.80 -9.54 8.03
CA ASN A 28 -5.48 -8.28 7.76
C ASN A 28 -4.53 -7.08 7.79
N PHE A 29 -3.33 -7.25 8.33
CA PHE A 29 -2.35 -6.16 8.35
C PHE A 29 -1.73 -5.96 6.94
N PRO A 30 -1.45 -4.70 6.52
CA PRO A 30 -0.91 -4.43 5.18
C PRO A 30 0.44 -5.06 4.85
N LEU A 31 1.22 -5.41 5.86
CA LEU A 31 2.51 -6.09 5.74
C LEU A 31 2.38 -7.54 6.19
N ILE A 32 2.63 -8.46 5.30
CA ILE A 32 2.57 -9.91 5.54
C ILE A 32 3.99 -10.47 5.68
N ARG A 33 4.17 -11.35 6.66
CA ARG A 33 5.39 -12.13 6.85
C ARG A 33 5.09 -13.63 6.68
N ASP A 34 5.88 -14.27 5.85
CA ASP A 34 5.93 -15.71 5.67
C ASP A 34 7.27 -16.22 6.25
N ALA A 35 7.20 -16.84 7.42
CA ALA A 35 8.41 -17.29 8.13
C ALA A 35 9.12 -18.43 7.42
N GLU A 36 8.39 -19.29 6.71
CA GLU A 36 8.93 -20.47 6.01
C GLU A 36 9.83 -20.07 4.84
N LYS A 37 9.54 -18.95 4.18
CA LYS A 37 10.39 -18.41 3.11
C LYS A 37 11.64 -17.68 3.60
N CYS A 38 11.74 -17.39 4.91
CA CYS A 38 12.80 -16.56 5.44
C CYS A 38 14.15 -17.28 5.47
N ILE A 39 15.13 -16.80 4.70
CA ILE A 39 16.51 -17.30 4.69
C ILE A 39 17.41 -16.65 5.76
N LYS A 40 16.82 -15.87 6.67
CA LYS A 40 17.51 -15.25 7.81
C LYS A 40 18.69 -14.34 7.39
N CYS A 41 18.57 -13.65 6.27
CA CYS A 41 19.63 -12.77 5.70
C CYS A 41 19.76 -11.41 6.42
N MET A 42 18.88 -11.09 7.37
CA MET A 42 18.85 -9.89 8.21
C MET A 42 18.71 -8.55 7.45
N ARG A 43 18.46 -8.52 6.15
CA ARG A 43 18.33 -7.27 5.37
C ARG A 43 17.17 -6.41 5.85
N CYS A 44 16.04 -7.01 6.25
CA CYS A 44 14.91 -6.28 6.82
C CYS A 44 15.23 -5.63 8.17
N VAL A 45 16.02 -6.30 9.02
CA VAL A 45 16.53 -5.73 10.27
C VAL A 45 17.43 -4.54 9.97
N GLN A 46 18.45 -4.74 9.11
CA GLN A 46 19.43 -3.70 8.77
C GLN A 46 18.78 -2.44 8.17
N VAL A 47 17.87 -2.58 7.22
CA VAL A 47 17.20 -1.43 6.61
C VAL A 47 16.28 -0.72 7.59
N CYS A 48 15.61 -1.46 8.47
CA CYS A 48 14.73 -0.88 9.48
C CYS A 48 15.50 -0.15 10.57
N ASP A 49 16.64 -0.70 11.01
CA ASP A 49 17.44 -0.14 12.09
C ASP A 49 18.33 1.02 11.62
N HIS A 50 19.04 0.85 10.50
CA HIS A 50 20.07 1.82 10.12
C HIS A 50 19.60 2.88 9.11
N VAL A 51 18.56 2.57 8.30
CA VAL A 51 18.05 3.51 7.30
C VAL A 51 16.79 4.20 7.77
N GLN A 52 15.81 3.41 8.27
CA GLN A 52 14.53 3.94 8.70
C GLN A 52 14.50 4.34 10.19
N GLN A 53 15.41 3.83 11.00
CA GLN A 53 15.53 4.08 12.45
C GLN A 53 14.25 3.77 13.23
N LEU A 54 13.45 2.80 12.76
CA LEU A 54 12.17 2.40 13.37
C LEU A 54 12.29 1.16 14.26
N HIS A 55 13.36 0.39 14.13
CA HIS A 55 13.69 -0.76 14.97
C HIS A 55 12.56 -1.80 15.15
N VAL A 56 11.77 -2.02 14.09
CA VAL A 56 10.61 -2.93 14.12
C VAL A 56 11.02 -4.40 14.11
N TRP A 57 12.07 -4.74 13.36
CA TRP A 57 12.53 -6.11 13.15
C TRP A 57 13.70 -6.45 14.06
N ASP A 58 13.72 -7.70 14.54
CA ASP A 58 14.81 -8.20 15.37
C ASP A 58 15.06 -9.70 15.13
N VAL A 59 16.18 -10.18 15.65
CA VAL A 59 16.56 -11.60 15.62
C VAL A 59 16.11 -12.25 16.92
N HIS A 60 15.38 -13.34 16.79
CA HIS A 60 14.89 -14.12 17.92
C HIS A 60 15.55 -15.49 17.96
N ASN A 61 15.69 -16.04 19.14
CA ASN A 61 16.28 -17.34 19.44
C ASN A 61 17.76 -17.43 18.99
N THR A 62 18.33 -18.61 19.15
CA THR A 62 19.75 -18.90 18.82
C THR A 62 19.89 -20.25 18.14
N GLY A 63 21.01 -20.47 17.44
CA GLY A 63 21.34 -21.70 16.74
C GLY A 63 20.34 -22.02 15.63
N SER A 64 19.91 -23.26 15.52
CA SER A 64 18.96 -23.74 14.50
C SER A 64 17.59 -23.07 14.61
N ARG A 65 17.22 -22.60 15.80
CA ARG A 65 15.94 -21.91 16.06
C ARG A 65 15.96 -20.41 15.76
N THR A 66 17.09 -19.86 15.30
CA THR A 66 17.19 -18.44 14.94
C THR A 66 16.12 -18.07 13.92
N THR A 67 15.39 -17.00 14.16
CA THR A 67 14.40 -16.47 13.24
C THR A 67 14.40 -14.94 13.29
N VAL A 68 13.82 -14.29 12.28
CA VAL A 68 13.58 -12.85 12.27
C VAL A 68 12.12 -12.61 12.60
N GLY A 69 11.85 -11.78 13.57
CA GLY A 69 10.49 -11.43 13.99
C GLY A 69 10.35 -9.97 14.39
N VAL A 70 9.19 -9.60 14.88
CA VAL A 70 8.96 -8.26 15.41
C VAL A 70 9.66 -8.13 16.76
N ARG A 71 10.38 -7.04 16.98
CA ARG A 71 11.13 -6.78 18.22
C ARG A 71 10.28 -7.02 19.45
N GLY A 72 10.87 -7.62 20.49
CA GLY A 72 10.17 -7.96 21.72
C GLY A 72 9.07 -9.01 21.57
N ASN A 73 9.02 -9.72 20.45
CA ASN A 73 7.99 -10.71 20.15
C ASN A 73 6.55 -10.15 20.12
N GLN A 74 6.42 -8.85 19.86
CA GLN A 74 5.14 -8.13 19.79
C GLN A 74 4.38 -8.44 18.50
N LYS A 75 3.10 -8.08 18.46
CA LYS A 75 2.34 -8.11 17.20
C LYS A 75 2.75 -6.91 16.34
N ILE A 76 2.78 -7.10 15.03
CA ILE A 76 3.18 -6.04 14.08
C ILE A 76 2.29 -4.80 14.15
N ARG A 77 1.03 -4.95 14.55
CA ARG A 77 0.09 -3.81 14.68
C ARG A 77 0.37 -2.94 15.91
N ASP A 78 1.03 -3.51 16.92
CA ASP A 78 1.26 -2.86 18.22
C ASP A 78 2.62 -2.13 18.29
N VAL A 79 3.42 -2.20 17.22
CA VAL A 79 4.73 -1.54 17.14
C VAL A 79 4.71 -0.31 16.24
N ASN A 80 5.69 0.56 16.40
CA ASN A 80 5.86 1.81 15.67
C ASN A 80 6.29 1.60 14.20
N CYS A 81 5.60 0.74 13.47
CA CYS A 81 5.86 0.51 12.05
C CYS A 81 5.19 1.61 11.22
N SER A 82 5.95 2.42 10.49
CA SER A 82 5.41 3.44 9.57
C SER A 82 4.85 2.87 8.27
N LEU A 83 4.95 1.53 8.05
CA LEU A 83 4.54 0.87 6.80
C LEU A 83 5.26 1.42 5.55
N CYS A 84 6.50 1.86 5.68
CA CYS A 84 7.32 2.41 4.59
C CYS A 84 7.64 1.39 3.47
N GLY A 85 7.48 0.09 3.73
CA GLY A 85 7.70 -0.98 2.73
C GLY A 85 9.17 -1.33 2.45
N GLN A 86 10.15 -0.68 3.08
CA GLN A 86 11.57 -0.92 2.80
C GLN A 86 12.01 -2.35 3.13
N CYS A 87 11.46 -2.95 4.17
CA CYS A 87 11.70 -4.36 4.48
C CYS A 87 11.18 -5.32 3.39
N ILE A 88 10.11 -4.95 2.69
CA ILE A 88 9.55 -5.71 1.55
C ILE A 88 10.52 -5.65 0.37
N THR A 89 10.98 -4.44 -0.02
CA THR A 89 11.86 -4.26 -1.18
C THR A 89 13.23 -4.88 -0.98
N ASN A 90 13.70 -4.97 0.26
CA ASN A 90 14.99 -5.58 0.60
C ASN A 90 14.91 -7.09 0.88
N CYS A 91 13.72 -7.70 0.88
CA CYS A 91 13.58 -9.14 1.10
C CYS A 91 13.83 -9.92 -0.20
N PRO A 92 14.93 -10.71 -0.31
CA PRO A 92 15.30 -11.36 -1.57
C PRO A 92 14.41 -12.56 -1.93
N VAL A 93 13.63 -13.06 -0.97
CA VAL A 93 12.84 -14.29 -1.12
C VAL A 93 11.33 -14.07 -0.97
N GLY A 94 10.89 -12.80 -0.83
CA GLY A 94 9.48 -12.49 -0.65
C GLY A 94 8.85 -12.99 0.66
N ALA A 95 9.68 -13.28 1.67
CA ALA A 95 9.21 -13.61 3.02
C ALA A 95 8.45 -12.43 3.67
N LEU A 96 8.76 -11.21 3.25
CA LEU A 96 8.01 -10.00 3.57
C LEU A 96 7.37 -9.47 2.27
N ARG A 97 6.07 -9.23 2.31
CA ARG A 97 5.30 -8.77 1.16
C ARG A 97 4.15 -7.86 1.60
N ALA A 98 3.62 -7.08 0.68
CA ALA A 98 2.34 -6.42 0.90
C ALA A 98 1.21 -7.47 0.95
N ARG A 99 0.14 -7.18 1.70
CA ARG A 99 -1.12 -7.93 1.60
C ARG A 99 -1.63 -7.81 0.17
N ASP A 100 -2.13 -8.91 -0.36
CA ASP A 100 -2.74 -8.96 -1.68
C ASP A 100 -4.24 -8.77 -1.56
N ASP A 101 -4.77 -7.77 -2.23
CA ASP A 101 -6.20 -7.45 -2.22
C ASP A 101 -6.83 -7.60 -3.62
N VAL A 102 -6.15 -8.24 -4.58
CA VAL A 102 -6.62 -8.39 -5.97
C VAL A 102 -7.91 -9.20 -6.04
N ASP A 103 -8.01 -10.28 -5.25
CA ASP A 103 -9.22 -11.13 -5.24
C ASP A 103 -10.47 -10.35 -4.83
N ARG A 104 -10.35 -9.44 -3.84
CA ARG A 104 -11.45 -8.56 -3.42
C ARG A 104 -11.93 -7.62 -4.54
N VAL A 105 -11.03 -7.23 -5.45
CA VAL A 105 -11.40 -6.42 -6.62
C VAL A 105 -12.15 -7.28 -7.64
N PHE A 106 -11.71 -8.52 -7.88
CA PHE A 106 -12.44 -9.42 -8.77
C PHE A 106 -13.84 -9.76 -8.23
N GLU A 107 -13.96 -10.04 -6.93
CA GLU A 107 -15.27 -10.25 -6.29
C GLU A 107 -16.22 -9.06 -6.52
N ALA A 108 -15.71 -7.82 -6.39
CA ALA A 108 -16.52 -6.62 -6.63
C ALA A 108 -16.86 -6.39 -8.12
N LEU A 109 -15.95 -6.78 -9.04
CA LEU A 109 -16.18 -6.68 -10.49
C LEU A 109 -17.19 -7.72 -11.02
N GLU A 110 -17.30 -8.86 -10.33
CA GLU A 110 -18.23 -9.93 -10.68
C GLU A 110 -19.64 -9.72 -10.09
N ASP A 111 -19.77 -8.86 -9.08
CA ASP A 111 -21.05 -8.56 -8.44
C ASP A 111 -21.86 -7.54 -9.26
N PRO A 112 -23.00 -7.93 -9.86
CA PRO A 112 -23.81 -7.04 -10.69
C PRO A 112 -24.50 -5.91 -9.91
N ASP A 113 -24.60 -6.02 -8.59
CA ASP A 113 -25.21 -5.01 -7.74
C ASP A 113 -24.18 -3.95 -7.26
N THR A 114 -22.90 -4.20 -7.48
CA THR A 114 -21.79 -3.33 -7.10
C THR A 114 -21.38 -2.43 -8.26
N ILE A 115 -21.15 -1.16 -7.98
CA ILE A 115 -20.58 -0.17 -8.93
C ILE A 115 -19.14 0.05 -8.57
N THR A 116 -18.23 -0.33 -9.46
CA THR A 116 -16.81 -0.25 -9.24
C THR A 116 -16.22 1.07 -9.71
N VAL A 117 -15.64 1.82 -8.78
CA VAL A 117 -14.99 3.10 -9.05
C VAL A 117 -13.52 3.01 -8.69
N VAL A 118 -12.63 3.32 -9.63
CA VAL A 118 -11.18 3.29 -9.40
C VAL A 118 -10.54 4.66 -9.59
N GLN A 119 -9.67 5.04 -8.67
CA GLN A 119 -8.81 6.22 -8.74
C GLN A 119 -7.35 5.83 -8.96
N MET A 120 -6.61 6.63 -9.72
CA MET A 120 -5.20 6.43 -10.03
C MET A 120 -4.34 7.55 -9.45
N ALA A 121 -3.35 7.20 -8.61
CA ALA A 121 -2.36 8.16 -8.16
C ALA A 121 -1.41 8.60 -9.29
N PRO A 122 -0.86 9.84 -9.24
CA PRO A 122 0.11 10.33 -10.23
C PRO A 122 1.31 9.38 -10.44
N ALA A 123 1.85 8.81 -9.38
CA ALA A 123 2.97 7.87 -9.46
C ALA A 123 2.60 6.55 -10.15
N ILE A 124 1.36 6.07 -10.00
CA ILE A 124 0.86 4.90 -10.72
C ILE A 124 0.84 5.18 -12.22
N ARG A 125 0.36 6.35 -12.65
CA ARG A 125 0.36 6.75 -14.07
C ARG A 125 1.76 6.72 -14.70
N ALA A 126 2.79 7.04 -13.90
CA ALA A 126 4.16 7.05 -14.36
C ALA A 126 4.82 5.67 -14.40
N ALA A 127 4.42 4.73 -13.53
CA ALA A 127 5.15 3.50 -13.28
C ALA A 127 4.39 2.20 -13.65
N TRP A 128 3.12 2.26 -14.04
CA TRP A 128 2.29 1.05 -14.25
C TRP A 128 2.82 0.11 -15.33
N GLY A 129 3.51 0.66 -16.33
CA GLY A 129 4.05 -0.11 -17.44
C GLY A 129 5.36 -0.83 -17.16
N GLU A 130 6.10 -0.44 -16.09
CA GLU A 130 7.46 -0.95 -15.84
C GLU A 130 7.48 -2.47 -15.63
N GLY A 131 6.66 -2.99 -14.73
CA GLY A 131 6.58 -4.43 -14.45
C GLY A 131 5.89 -5.24 -15.54
N LEU A 132 5.20 -4.57 -16.47
CA LEU A 132 4.58 -5.18 -17.66
C LEU A 132 5.50 -5.12 -18.89
N GLY A 133 6.68 -4.52 -18.78
CA GLY A 133 7.65 -4.42 -19.85
C GLY A 133 7.27 -3.42 -20.95
N LEU A 134 6.39 -2.46 -20.67
CA LEU A 134 5.95 -1.43 -21.61
C LEU A 134 6.92 -0.26 -21.65
N SER A 135 7.10 0.35 -22.83
CA SER A 135 7.88 1.59 -22.91
C SER A 135 7.14 2.77 -22.26
N LYS A 136 7.87 3.80 -21.82
CA LYS A 136 7.29 5.00 -21.20
C LYS A 136 6.37 5.75 -22.14
N GLU A 137 6.69 5.76 -23.43
CA GLU A 137 5.90 6.40 -24.48
C GLU A 137 4.58 5.67 -24.71
N PHE A 138 4.58 4.35 -24.53
CA PHE A 138 3.37 3.53 -24.66
C PHE A 138 2.52 3.59 -23.37
N ALA A 139 3.13 3.57 -22.21
CA ALA A 139 2.45 3.49 -20.89
C ALA A 139 1.81 4.81 -20.48
N THR A 140 0.93 5.39 -21.31
CA THR A 140 0.24 6.65 -21.03
C THR A 140 -0.88 6.50 -19.97
N ALA A 141 -1.28 7.62 -19.36
CA ALA A 141 -2.41 7.67 -18.43
C ALA A 141 -3.74 7.25 -19.09
N LYS A 142 -3.93 7.59 -20.36
CA LYS A 142 -5.12 7.20 -21.12
C LYS A 142 -5.17 5.69 -21.40
N ARG A 143 -4.03 5.06 -21.64
CA ARG A 143 -3.98 3.60 -21.86
C ARG A 143 -4.25 2.80 -20.60
N ILE A 144 -3.72 3.20 -19.46
CA ILE A 144 -4.10 2.52 -18.20
C ILE A 144 -5.59 2.70 -17.92
N ALA A 145 -6.18 3.88 -18.19
CA ALA A 145 -7.61 4.08 -18.05
C ALA A 145 -8.41 3.16 -19.00
N GLY A 146 -7.98 3.04 -20.25
CA GLY A 146 -8.56 2.09 -21.20
C GLY A 146 -8.44 0.64 -20.75
N GLY A 147 -7.30 0.26 -20.17
CA GLY A 147 -7.06 -1.06 -19.59
C GLY A 147 -7.98 -1.37 -18.41
N LEU A 148 -8.12 -0.43 -17.47
CA LEU A 148 -9.01 -0.58 -16.31
C LEU A 148 -10.48 -0.70 -16.75
N LYS A 149 -10.91 0.09 -17.73
CA LYS A 149 -12.22 -0.07 -18.36
C LYS A 149 -12.41 -1.45 -19.00
N LYS A 150 -11.37 -1.99 -19.63
CA LYS A 150 -11.41 -3.30 -20.26
C LYS A 150 -11.43 -4.44 -19.22
N ILE A 151 -10.86 -4.24 -18.06
CA ILE A 151 -10.95 -5.16 -16.91
C ILE A 151 -12.41 -5.26 -16.41
N GLY A 152 -13.16 -4.16 -16.48
CA GLY A 152 -14.56 -4.14 -16.09
C GLY A 152 -14.95 -3.00 -15.15
N PHE A 153 -14.03 -2.11 -14.76
CA PHE A 153 -14.38 -0.99 -13.89
C PHE A 153 -15.42 -0.07 -14.54
N ASP A 154 -16.47 0.27 -13.80
CA ASP A 154 -17.54 1.16 -14.27
C ASP A 154 -17.05 2.59 -14.43
N TYR A 155 -16.23 3.07 -13.50
CA TYR A 155 -15.68 4.43 -13.53
C TYR A 155 -14.19 4.44 -13.21
N VAL A 156 -13.44 5.20 -14.00
CA VAL A 156 -11.98 5.36 -13.84
C VAL A 156 -11.68 6.85 -13.73
N PHE A 157 -11.04 7.26 -12.64
CA PHE A 157 -10.75 8.65 -12.34
C PHE A 157 -9.28 8.87 -11.98
N ASP A 158 -8.88 10.13 -11.97
CA ASP A 158 -7.56 10.57 -11.54
C ASP A 158 -7.62 11.17 -10.13
N THR A 159 -6.72 10.74 -9.26
CA THR A 159 -6.59 11.27 -7.89
C THR A 159 -6.19 12.75 -7.86
N VAL A 160 -5.70 13.34 -8.97
CA VAL A 160 -5.35 14.77 -9.06
C VAL A 160 -6.54 15.67 -8.72
N PHE A 161 -7.75 15.31 -9.14
CA PHE A 161 -8.97 16.05 -8.75
C PHE A 161 -9.07 16.20 -7.22
N SER A 162 -8.88 15.14 -6.48
CA SER A 162 -8.96 15.17 -5.02
C SER A 162 -7.70 15.77 -4.37
N ALA A 163 -6.57 15.77 -5.08
CA ALA A 163 -5.40 16.49 -4.64
C ALA A 163 -5.64 18.01 -4.67
N ASP A 164 -6.34 18.51 -5.68
CA ASP A 164 -6.74 19.93 -5.74
C ASP A 164 -7.68 20.30 -4.60
N LEU A 165 -8.64 19.42 -4.26
CA LEU A 165 -9.49 19.59 -3.08
C LEU A 165 -8.67 19.61 -1.79
N THR A 166 -7.71 18.71 -1.64
CA THR A 166 -6.82 18.68 -0.46
C THR A 166 -6.03 19.98 -0.34
N ILE A 167 -5.52 20.54 -1.46
CA ILE A 167 -4.81 21.82 -1.45
C ILE A 167 -5.73 22.96 -0.98
N MET A 168 -6.98 22.97 -1.39
CA MET A 168 -7.95 23.98 -0.96
C MET A 168 -8.20 23.88 0.55
N GLU A 169 -8.42 22.69 1.09
CA GLU A 169 -8.67 22.47 2.52
C GLU A 169 -7.41 22.76 3.36
N GLU A 170 -6.26 22.19 2.99
CA GLU A 170 -5.00 22.43 3.71
C GLU A 170 -4.57 23.91 3.61
N GLY A 171 -4.79 24.56 2.47
CA GLY A 171 -4.49 25.98 2.29
C GLY A 171 -5.35 26.86 3.18
N SER A 172 -6.64 26.56 3.31
CA SER A 172 -7.55 27.25 4.21
C SER A 172 -7.15 27.06 5.67
N GLU A 173 -6.89 25.82 6.07
CA GLU A 173 -6.39 25.48 7.42
C GLU A 173 -5.06 26.19 7.72
N PHE A 174 -4.13 26.24 6.75
CA PHE A 174 -2.87 26.95 6.90
C PHE A 174 -3.07 28.44 7.16
N LEU A 175 -3.98 29.09 6.44
CA LEU A 175 -4.29 30.53 6.63
C LEU A 175 -4.90 30.77 8.00
N GLU A 176 -5.79 29.91 8.48
CA GLU A 176 -6.37 29.97 9.81
C GLU A 176 -5.32 29.80 10.92
N ARG A 177 -4.36 28.87 10.74
CA ARG A 177 -3.29 28.62 11.70
C ARG A 177 -2.11 29.59 11.60
N LEU A 178 -2.07 30.45 10.59
CA LEU A 178 -0.93 31.34 10.33
C LEU A 178 -0.55 32.24 11.53
N PRO A 179 -1.48 32.82 12.32
CA PRO A 179 -1.13 33.57 13.54
C PRO A 179 -0.37 32.70 14.56
N GLU A 180 -0.85 31.49 14.83
CA GLU A 180 -0.23 30.54 15.76
C GLU A 180 1.16 30.10 15.28
N ILE A 181 1.32 29.84 13.96
CA ILE A 181 2.60 29.47 13.35
C ILE A 181 3.62 30.60 13.54
N LYS A 182 3.22 31.86 13.36
CA LYS A 182 4.08 33.05 13.53
C LYS A 182 4.50 33.22 15.00
N GLU A 183 3.59 32.97 15.92
CA GLU A 183 3.85 33.12 17.35
C GLU A 183 4.76 31.97 17.88
N SER A 184 4.48 30.73 17.52
CA SER A 184 5.21 29.56 18.01
C SER A 184 6.54 29.33 17.27
N GLY A 185 6.69 29.84 16.05
CA GLY A 185 7.82 29.53 15.16
C GLY A 185 7.83 28.09 14.64
N LEU A 186 6.78 27.30 14.92
CA LEU A 186 6.67 25.90 14.47
C LEU A 186 5.79 25.79 13.23
N PRO A 187 6.22 25.07 12.17
CA PRO A 187 5.44 24.93 10.95
C PRO A 187 4.19 24.06 11.15
N MET A 188 3.22 24.20 10.25
CA MET A 188 2.20 23.20 9.99
C MET A 188 2.79 22.15 9.02
N PHE A 189 2.49 20.87 9.25
CA PHE A 189 2.90 19.76 8.38
C PHE A 189 1.69 19.22 7.63
N THR A 190 1.90 18.82 6.37
CA THR A 190 0.87 18.10 5.61
C THR A 190 0.67 16.69 6.14
N SER A 191 -0.53 16.12 5.96
CA SER A 191 -0.92 14.81 6.49
C SER A 191 -1.29 13.78 5.41
N CYS A 192 -1.04 14.09 4.13
CA CYS A 192 -1.43 13.21 3.02
C CYS A 192 -0.67 11.87 2.95
N CYS A 193 0.46 11.72 3.67
CA CYS A 193 1.24 10.49 3.73
C CYS A 193 0.97 9.74 5.05
N PRO A 194 0.24 8.61 5.04
CA PRO A 194 -0.06 7.85 6.26
C PRO A 194 1.19 7.26 6.94
N GLY A 195 2.24 6.97 6.17
CA GLY A 195 3.53 6.57 6.74
C GLY A 195 4.19 7.68 7.54
N TRP A 196 4.12 8.92 7.05
CA TRP A 196 4.58 10.12 7.76
C TRP A 196 3.76 10.37 9.03
N VAL A 197 2.44 10.33 8.93
CA VAL A 197 1.54 10.51 10.09
C VAL A 197 1.85 9.50 11.20
N ARG A 198 2.03 8.21 10.84
CA ARG A 198 2.43 7.17 11.80
C ARG A 198 3.80 7.43 12.40
N PHE A 199 4.76 7.86 11.60
CA PHE A 199 6.11 8.19 12.05
C PHE A 199 6.10 9.34 13.05
N VAL A 200 5.42 10.45 12.72
CA VAL A 200 5.30 11.59 13.65
C VAL A 200 4.62 11.17 14.95
N LYS A 201 3.52 10.42 14.86
CA LYS A 201 2.78 9.97 16.02
C LYS A 201 3.61 9.10 16.99
N SER A 202 4.56 8.32 16.44
CA SER A 202 5.40 7.42 17.25
C SER A 202 6.70 8.04 17.73
N GLU A 203 7.39 8.80 16.88
CA GLU A 203 8.73 9.31 17.17
C GLU A 203 8.73 10.76 17.68
N PHE A 204 7.72 11.55 17.28
CA PHE A 204 7.59 12.98 17.61
C PHE A 204 6.15 13.33 17.99
N PRO A 205 5.60 12.70 19.05
CA PRO A 205 4.18 12.88 19.41
C PRO A 205 3.81 14.33 19.72
N GLU A 206 4.79 15.14 20.17
CA GLU A 206 4.61 16.58 20.40
C GLU A 206 4.34 17.39 19.13
N LEU A 207 4.77 16.87 17.97
CA LEU A 207 4.51 17.50 16.66
C LEU A 207 3.19 17.02 16.03
N TYR A 208 2.55 15.99 16.59
CA TYR A 208 1.30 15.45 16.04
C TYR A 208 0.18 16.51 15.89
N PRO A 209 -0.03 17.44 16.84
CA PRO A 209 -1.02 18.52 16.70
C PRO A 209 -0.71 19.52 15.57
N ARG A 210 0.53 19.48 15.04
CA ARG A 210 0.96 20.34 13.93
C ARG A 210 0.66 19.74 12.56
N LEU A 211 0.21 18.50 12.49
CA LEU A 211 -0.27 17.91 11.25
C LEU A 211 -1.58 18.60 10.79
N SER A 212 -1.75 18.71 9.49
CA SER A 212 -3.03 19.10 8.89
C SER A 212 -4.13 18.09 9.28
N THR A 213 -5.32 18.59 9.51
CA THR A 213 -6.52 17.80 9.78
C THR A 213 -7.22 17.36 8.49
N ALA A 214 -6.81 17.89 7.33
CA ALA A 214 -7.38 17.54 6.04
C ALA A 214 -7.18 16.06 5.70
N LYS A 215 -8.19 15.46 5.09
CA LYS A 215 -8.07 14.10 4.54
C LYS A 215 -7.03 14.07 3.42
N SER A 216 -6.34 12.94 3.27
CA SER A 216 -5.45 12.75 2.11
C SER A 216 -6.24 12.75 0.80
N PRO A 217 -5.58 13.04 -0.36
CA PRO A 217 -6.23 12.96 -1.67
C PRO A 217 -6.95 11.63 -1.92
N GLN A 218 -6.39 10.51 -1.45
CA GLN A 218 -7.05 9.21 -1.52
C GLN A 218 -8.39 9.21 -0.80
N GLN A 219 -8.42 9.69 0.43
CA GLN A 219 -9.63 9.69 1.26
C GLN A 219 -10.61 10.80 0.88
N MET A 220 -10.12 11.96 0.41
CA MET A 220 -10.95 12.99 -0.20
C MET A 220 -11.73 12.43 -1.39
N PHE A 221 -11.04 11.71 -2.28
CA PHE A 221 -11.67 11.08 -3.44
C PHE A 221 -12.74 10.07 -3.01
N GLY A 222 -12.42 9.18 -2.06
CA GLY A 222 -13.38 8.20 -1.55
C GLY A 222 -14.62 8.88 -0.96
N ALA A 223 -14.42 9.93 -0.14
CA ALA A 223 -15.52 10.69 0.45
C ALA A 223 -16.43 11.34 -0.61
N VAL A 224 -15.85 12.01 -1.61
CA VAL A 224 -16.60 12.62 -2.73
C VAL A 224 -17.31 11.55 -3.57
N THR A 225 -16.68 10.39 -3.76
CA THR A 225 -17.27 9.28 -4.52
C THR A 225 -18.51 8.71 -3.82
N LYS A 226 -18.41 8.50 -2.50
CA LYS A 226 -19.53 7.96 -1.69
C LYS A 226 -20.53 9.02 -1.22
N SER A 227 -20.42 10.27 -1.67
CA SER A 227 -21.38 11.34 -1.40
C SER A 227 -21.86 12.00 -2.70
N TYR A 228 -21.20 13.04 -3.15
CA TYR A 228 -21.57 13.81 -4.34
C TYR A 228 -21.70 12.98 -5.61
N PHE A 229 -20.75 12.05 -5.88
CA PHE A 229 -20.79 11.25 -7.10
C PHE A 229 -21.92 10.22 -7.04
N ALA A 230 -22.14 9.58 -5.89
CA ALA A 230 -23.27 8.66 -5.67
C ALA A 230 -24.61 9.34 -5.93
N GLU A 231 -24.81 10.56 -5.39
CA GLU A 231 -25.98 11.38 -5.63
C GLU A 231 -26.14 11.73 -7.12
N LYS A 232 -25.04 12.15 -7.76
CA LYS A 232 -25.03 12.55 -9.18
C LYS A 232 -25.43 11.42 -10.13
N ILE A 233 -25.07 10.17 -9.83
CA ILE A 233 -25.44 9.00 -10.64
C ILE A 233 -26.72 8.31 -10.14
N GLY A 234 -27.32 8.79 -9.04
CA GLY A 234 -28.59 8.30 -8.49
C GLY A 234 -28.51 6.91 -7.87
N VAL A 235 -27.38 6.56 -7.22
CA VAL A 235 -27.16 5.25 -6.59
C VAL A 235 -26.90 5.38 -5.10
N ASP A 236 -27.19 4.30 -4.36
CA ASP A 236 -26.86 4.20 -2.95
C ASP A 236 -25.32 4.15 -2.78
N PRO A 237 -24.72 4.99 -1.93
CA PRO A 237 -23.29 4.96 -1.61
C PRO A 237 -22.76 3.58 -1.23
N GLU A 238 -23.55 2.76 -0.56
CA GLU A 238 -23.18 1.41 -0.14
C GLU A 238 -22.95 0.45 -1.33
N ARG A 239 -23.54 0.74 -2.49
CA ARG A 239 -23.32 0.00 -3.73
C ARG A 239 -22.04 0.38 -4.44
N ILE A 240 -21.34 1.42 -4.01
CA ILE A 240 -20.09 1.86 -4.62
C ILE A 240 -18.91 1.17 -3.94
N PHE A 241 -18.16 0.39 -4.71
CA PHE A 241 -16.89 -0.18 -4.29
C PHE A 241 -15.74 0.69 -4.84
N SER A 242 -15.12 1.43 -3.92
CA SER A 242 -14.06 2.40 -4.24
C SER A 242 -12.69 1.75 -4.16
N VAL A 243 -12.01 1.66 -5.30
CA VAL A 243 -10.65 1.12 -5.43
C VAL A 243 -9.65 2.26 -5.62
N SER A 244 -8.53 2.19 -4.92
CA SER A 244 -7.47 3.17 -5.02
C SER A 244 -6.16 2.52 -5.49
N LEU A 245 -5.60 2.98 -6.60
CA LEU A 245 -4.30 2.55 -7.09
C LEU A 245 -3.23 3.48 -6.53
N MET A 246 -2.44 2.97 -5.57
CA MET A 246 -1.44 3.76 -4.83
C MET A 246 -0.09 3.02 -4.72
N PRO A 247 1.04 3.68 -4.92
CA PRO A 247 2.35 3.03 -4.85
C PRO A 247 2.86 2.83 -3.41
N CYS A 248 1.96 2.72 -2.43
CA CYS A 248 2.30 2.81 -1.01
C CYS A 248 1.51 1.81 -0.16
N VAL A 249 2.22 0.96 0.58
CA VAL A 249 1.60 -0.02 1.49
C VAL A 249 0.88 0.65 2.67
N ALA A 250 1.39 1.80 3.14
CA ALA A 250 0.76 2.53 4.23
C ALA A 250 -0.66 3.04 3.86
N LYS A 251 -0.94 3.27 2.58
CA LYS A 251 -2.27 3.65 2.07
C LYS A 251 -3.33 2.57 2.32
N LYS A 252 -2.94 1.29 2.37
CA LYS A 252 -3.84 0.19 2.78
C LYS A 252 -4.28 0.31 4.25
N ASN A 253 -3.39 0.82 5.11
CA ASN A 253 -3.72 1.02 6.53
C ASN A 253 -4.55 2.28 6.77
N GLU A 254 -4.36 3.32 5.97
CA GLU A 254 -5.12 4.56 6.08
C GLU A 254 -6.64 4.32 6.00
N CYS A 255 -7.08 3.39 5.15
CA CYS A 255 -8.49 3.03 5.00
C CYS A 255 -9.11 2.36 6.24
N THR A 256 -8.29 2.01 7.24
CA THR A 256 -8.74 1.40 8.50
C THR A 256 -8.81 2.39 9.66
N TRP A 257 -8.47 3.66 9.43
CA TRP A 257 -8.52 4.70 10.45
C TRP A 257 -9.94 5.21 10.63
N ASP A 258 -10.28 5.62 11.84
CA ASP A 258 -11.59 6.19 12.14
C ASP A 258 -11.88 7.39 11.24
N GLY A 259 -13.06 7.40 10.62
CA GLY A 259 -13.48 8.41 9.67
C GLY A 259 -12.77 8.38 8.31
N GLN A 260 -11.99 7.34 7.99
CA GLN A 260 -11.27 7.17 6.73
C GLN A 260 -11.72 5.92 5.92
N ASN A 261 -12.93 5.44 6.14
CA ASN A 261 -13.47 4.21 5.53
C ASN A 261 -14.19 4.43 4.19
N HIS A 262 -13.82 5.45 3.45
CA HIS A 262 -14.46 5.78 2.16
C HIS A 262 -13.83 5.04 0.96
N VAL A 263 -12.68 4.42 1.15
CA VAL A 263 -11.99 3.61 0.15
C VAL A 263 -12.01 2.15 0.63
N ASP A 264 -12.54 1.26 -0.19
CA ASP A 264 -12.75 -0.14 0.19
C ASP A 264 -11.49 -0.99 0.01
N VAL A 265 -10.72 -0.71 -1.05
CA VAL A 265 -9.49 -1.43 -1.39
C VAL A 265 -8.41 -0.49 -1.93
N VAL A 266 -7.18 -0.75 -1.52
CA VAL A 266 -5.98 -0.11 -2.10
C VAL A 266 -5.12 -1.17 -2.77
N LEU A 267 -4.83 -1.01 -4.06
CA LEU A 267 -3.89 -1.82 -4.80
C LEU A 267 -2.57 -1.09 -5.03
N THR A 268 -1.47 -1.76 -4.78
CA THR A 268 -0.12 -1.29 -5.14
C THR A 268 0.15 -1.52 -6.63
N ASN A 269 1.24 -0.93 -7.15
CA ASN A 269 1.63 -1.16 -8.54
C ASN A 269 1.85 -2.64 -8.87
N ARG A 270 2.42 -3.42 -7.94
CA ARG A 270 2.62 -4.87 -8.11
C ARG A 270 1.30 -5.65 -8.15
N GLU A 271 0.28 -5.21 -7.42
CA GLU A 271 -1.05 -5.79 -7.47
C GLU A 271 -1.76 -5.40 -8.77
N LEU A 272 -1.57 -4.17 -9.24
CA LEU A 272 -2.07 -3.72 -10.55
C LEU A 272 -1.50 -4.59 -11.69
N GLU A 273 -0.21 -4.89 -11.66
CA GLU A 273 0.41 -5.82 -12.63
C GLU A 273 -0.25 -7.21 -12.58
N ARG A 274 -0.52 -7.73 -11.37
CA ARG A 274 -1.21 -9.02 -11.21
C ARG A 274 -2.64 -8.96 -11.71
N LEU A 275 -3.35 -7.87 -11.44
CA LEU A 275 -4.71 -7.64 -11.93
C LEU A 275 -4.75 -7.70 -13.46
N PHE A 276 -3.85 -7.01 -14.15
CA PHE A 276 -3.76 -7.07 -15.61
C PHE A 276 -3.44 -8.47 -16.13
N ARG A 277 -2.48 -9.17 -15.51
CA ARG A 277 -2.10 -10.53 -15.90
C ARG A 277 -3.22 -11.54 -15.66
N ALA A 278 -3.91 -11.46 -14.53
CA ALA A 278 -5.02 -12.34 -14.20
C ALA A 278 -6.24 -12.11 -15.10
N SER A 279 -6.47 -10.86 -15.55
CA SER A 279 -7.53 -10.54 -16.49
C SER A 279 -7.24 -10.99 -17.94
N LEU A 280 -6.08 -11.59 -18.22
CA LEU A 280 -5.65 -12.08 -19.54
C LEU A 280 -5.72 -11.00 -20.64
N ILE A 281 -5.57 -9.75 -20.28
CA ILE A 281 -5.59 -8.62 -21.23
C ILE A 281 -4.21 -8.47 -21.87
N ASP A 282 -4.17 -8.44 -23.19
CA ASP A 282 -2.97 -8.07 -23.94
C ASP A 282 -2.72 -6.56 -23.78
N VAL A 283 -1.83 -6.23 -22.84
CA VAL A 283 -1.51 -4.84 -22.50
C VAL A 283 -0.85 -4.07 -23.63
N ASN A 284 -0.23 -4.77 -24.62
CA ASN A 284 0.37 -4.13 -25.79
C ASN A 284 -0.68 -3.65 -26.82
N LYS A 285 -1.92 -4.10 -26.69
CA LYS A 285 -3.05 -3.71 -27.54
C LYS A 285 -4.04 -2.78 -26.86
N LEU A 286 -3.65 -2.15 -25.76
CA LEU A 286 -4.50 -1.18 -25.08
C LEU A 286 -4.62 0.09 -25.91
N GLU A 287 -5.85 0.54 -26.07
CA GLU A 287 -6.21 1.80 -26.71
C GLU A 287 -6.29 2.92 -25.67
N GLU A 288 -6.10 4.15 -26.10
CA GLU A 288 -6.30 5.32 -25.26
C GLU A 288 -7.80 5.62 -25.11
N LYS A 289 -8.24 5.82 -23.88
CA LYS A 289 -9.60 6.26 -23.53
C LYS A 289 -9.61 7.49 -22.65
#